data_f7c60109c356816ea783f632a64d771b
#
_entry.id   f7c60109c356816ea783f632a64d771b
#
_cell.length_a   1.000
_cell.length_b   1.000
_cell.length_c   1.000
_cell.angle_alpha   90.00
_cell.angle_beta   90.00
_cell.angle_gamma   90.00
#
_symmetry.space_group_name_H-M   'P 1'
#
loop_
_entity.id
_entity.type
_entity.pdbx_description
1 polymer ?
#
loop_
_entity_poly.entity_id
_entity_poly.type
_entity_poly.pdbx_seq_one_letter_code
_entity_poly.pdbx_strand_id
1 'polypeptide(L)'
;MDSNSTLANPGLAKYYADRAPEYDAIYSKPERQHDIKLLGGFLIEQLRNKRVLEIACGTGFWTQLFGPYTLSTTATDFNEEVLSIARGRLDSYDNIRVERSDAYSLDNISDDFDAGIAAFWWSHLEKSKIERFLQTFHAKLLADSLVIMADNIYVEGSNTPFSRIDGKGNSYQLRKLKDGRAYEILKNFPSENEFIKQIAPYGINIQFRKFTYFWCACYTLA
;
A
#
# COMPACT_ATOMS: atom_id res chain seq x y z
N MET A 1 -16.89 28.07 3.04
CA MET A 1 -17.39 26.70 2.69
C MET A 1 -16.29 26.06 1.86
N ASP A 2 -15.25 25.61 2.54
CA ASP A 2 -14.11 24.98 1.86
C ASP A 2 -14.42 23.50 1.65
N SER A 3 -14.77 23.17 0.40
CA SER A 3 -14.77 21.79 -0.06
C SER A 3 -13.32 21.29 -0.06
N ASN A 4 -12.86 20.85 1.08
CA ASN A 4 -11.58 20.20 1.25
C ASN A 4 -11.64 18.85 0.51
N SER A 5 -11.32 18.86 -0.77
CA SER A 5 -11.22 17.64 -1.57
C SER A 5 -10.13 16.78 -0.95
N THR A 6 -10.53 15.67 -0.39
CA THR A 6 -9.75 14.70 0.35
C THR A 6 -8.90 13.82 -0.55
N LEU A 7 -8.88 14.07 -1.83
CA LEU A 7 -8.26 13.21 -2.84
C LEU A 7 -6.76 13.02 -2.61
N ALA A 8 -6.34 11.78 -2.64
CA ALA A 8 -4.98 11.39 -2.98
C ALA A 8 -4.52 12.23 -4.18
N ASN A 9 -3.24 12.66 -4.19
CA ASN A 9 -2.67 13.52 -5.22
C ASN A 9 -3.24 13.19 -6.63
N PRO A 10 -3.99 14.11 -7.30
CA PRO A 10 -4.66 13.82 -8.57
C PRO A 10 -3.71 13.33 -9.66
N GLY A 11 -2.44 13.78 -9.64
CA GLY A 11 -1.40 13.33 -10.56
C GLY A 11 -1.02 11.87 -10.32
N LEU A 12 -0.99 11.42 -9.06
CA LEU A 12 -0.74 10.04 -8.70
C LEU A 12 -1.89 9.13 -9.14
N ALA A 13 -3.14 9.54 -8.88
CA ALA A 13 -4.33 8.79 -9.29
C ALA A 13 -4.36 8.62 -10.81
N LYS A 14 -4.14 9.70 -11.57
CA LYS A 14 -4.07 9.63 -13.03
C LYS A 14 -2.95 8.71 -13.54
N TYR A 15 -1.76 8.80 -12.95
CA TYR A 15 -0.65 7.92 -13.31
C TYR A 15 -1.01 6.44 -13.15
N TYR A 16 -1.62 6.06 -12.01
CA TYR A 16 -1.97 4.67 -11.75
C TYR A 16 -3.14 4.17 -12.59
N ALA A 17 -4.12 5.03 -12.91
CA ALA A 17 -5.17 4.72 -13.87
C ALA A 17 -4.58 4.41 -15.26
N ASP A 18 -3.73 5.31 -15.77
CA ASP A 18 -3.08 5.14 -17.08
C ASP A 18 -2.08 3.98 -17.12
N ARG A 19 -1.50 3.60 -15.98
CA ARG A 19 -0.55 2.49 -15.85
C ARG A 19 -1.22 1.13 -15.65
N ALA A 20 -2.50 1.08 -15.33
CA ALA A 20 -3.19 -0.17 -14.94
C ALA A 20 -2.88 -1.37 -15.86
N PRO A 21 -2.84 -1.23 -17.21
CA PRO A 21 -2.57 -2.36 -18.11
C PRO A 21 -1.14 -2.92 -18.00
N GLU A 22 -0.19 -2.14 -17.50
CA GLU A 22 1.22 -2.54 -17.37
C GLU A 22 1.71 -2.58 -15.92
N TYR A 23 0.78 -2.45 -14.96
CA TYR A 23 1.10 -2.32 -13.54
C TYR A 23 1.96 -3.48 -13.02
N ASP A 24 1.59 -4.71 -13.34
CA ASP A 24 2.19 -5.92 -12.79
C ASP A 24 3.56 -6.26 -13.37
N ALA A 25 4.02 -5.56 -14.41
CA ALA A 25 5.36 -5.78 -14.99
C ALA A 25 6.49 -5.63 -13.95
N ILE A 26 6.26 -4.84 -12.88
CA ILE A 26 7.21 -4.68 -11.78
C ILE A 26 7.40 -5.98 -10.99
N TYR A 27 6.35 -6.81 -10.88
CA TYR A 27 6.37 -8.08 -10.15
C TYR A 27 6.96 -9.23 -10.97
N SER A 28 7.11 -9.07 -12.29
CA SER A 28 7.73 -10.06 -13.17
C SER A 28 9.25 -9.95 -13.26
N LYS A 29 9.86 -8.99 -12.58
CA LYS A 29 11.32 -8.78 -12.58
C LYS A 29 12.03 -9.95 -11.90
N PRO A 30 13.00 -10.63 -12.59
CA PRO A 30 13.68 -11.81 -12.04
C PRO A 30 14.37 -11.54 -10.70
N GLU A 31 15.03 -10.40 -10.57
CA GLU A 31 15.76 -10.02 -9.36
C GLU A 31 14.88 -9.83 -8.12
N ARG A 32 13.56 -9.67 -8.30
CA ARG A 32 12.59 -9.45 -7.21
C ARG A 32 11.87 -10.72 -6.76
N GLN A 33 12.00 -11.82 -7.49
CA GLN A 33 11.22 -13.04 -7.22
C GLN A 33 11.47 -13.62 -5.84
N HIS A 34 12.72 -13.57 -5.38
CA HIS A 34 13.06 -14.05 -4.03
C HIS A 34 12.35 -13.24 -2.94
N ASP A 35 12.42 -11.91 -3.02
CA ASP A 35 11.77 -11.01 -2.06
C ASP A 35 10.24 -11.12 -2.11
N ILE A 36 9.65 -11.25 -3.31
CA ILE A 36 8.21 -11.47 -3.49
C ILE A 36 7.77 -12.76 -2.77
N LYS A 37 8.53 -13.84 -2.92
CA LYS A 37 8.23 -15.10 -2.25
C LYS A 37 8.32 -14.99 -0.72
N LEU A 38 9.36 -14.32 -0.22
CA LEU A 38 9.55 -14.13 1.23
C LEU A 38 8.46 -13.24 1.83
N LEU A 39 8.15 -12.10 1.20
CA LEU A 39 7.10 -11.20 1.66
C LEU A 39 5.73 -11.87 1.55
N GLY A 40 5.42 -12.53 0.43
CA GLY A 40 4.17 -13.27 0.27
C GLY A 40 3.96 -14.35 1.33
N GLY A 41 5.00 -15.15 1.62
CA GLY A 41 4.95 -16.14 2.69
C GLY A 41 4.70 -15.52 4.07
N PHE A 42 5.36 -14.40 4.37
CA PHE A 42 5.12 -13.65 5.60
C PHE A 42 3.68 -13.13 5.69
N LEU A 43 3.15 -12.54 4.63
CA LEU A 43 1.77 -12.04 4.62
C LEU A 43 0.74 -13.17 4.84
N ILE A 44 0.92 -14.32 4.19
CA ILE A 44 0.07 -15.50 4.38
C ILE A 44 0.07 -15.95 5.84
N GLU A 45 1.25 -16.03 6.45
CA GLU A 45 1.40 -16.46 7.85
C GLU A 45 0.70 -15.51 8.82
N GLN A 46 0.94 -14.20 8.66
CA GLN A 46 0.44 -13.17 9.59
C GLN A 46 -1.06 -12.90 9.46
N LEU A 47 -1.61 -12.98 8.24
CA LEU A 47 -3.00 -12.63 7.95
C LEU A 47 -3.96 -13.85 7.95
N ARG A 48 -3.45 -15.05 8.16
CA ARG A 48 -4.26 -16.27 8.19
C ARG A 48 -5.39 -16.17 9.21
N ASN A 49 -6.61 -16.54 8.78
CA ASN A 49 -7.84 -16.55 9.60
C ASN A 49 -8.23 -15.18 10.20
N LYS A 50 -7.77 -14.07 9.61
CA LYS A 50 -8.10 -12.71 10.04
C LYS A 50 -9.13 -12.07 9.10
N ARG A 51 -9.91 -11.11 9.63
CA ARG A 51 -10.70 -10.17 8.86
C ARG A 51 -9.79 -8.99 8.50
N VAL A 52 -9.43 -8.90 7.23
CA VAL A 52 -8.37 -8.00 6.76
C VAL A 52 -8.96 -6.82 5.98
N LEU A 53 -8.53 -5.60 6.34
CA LEU A 53 -8.66 -4.42 5.51
C LEU A 53 -7.36 -4.18 4.75
N GLU A 54 -7.40 -4.19 3.42
CA GLU A 54 -6.27 -3.84 2.58
C GLU A 54 -6.48 -2.46 1.95
N ILE A 55 -5.49 -1.58 2.13
CA ILE A 55 -5.46 -0.24 1.57
C ILE A 55 -4.58 -0.21 0.32
N ALA A 56 -5.08 0.42 -0.76
CA ALA A 56 -4.39 0.59 -2.04
C ALA A 56 -3.94 -0.76 -2.64
N CYS A 57 -4.89 -1.70 -2.75
CA CYS A 57 -4.65 -3.06 -3.25
C CYS A 57 -4.18 -3.10 -4.73
N GLY A 58 -4.36 -2.00 -5.47
CA GLY A 58 -4.02 -1.91 -6.90
C GLY A 58 -4.73 -2.97 -7.72
N THR A 59 -3.97 -3.75 -8.49
CA THR A 59 -4.47 -4.85 -9.32
C THR A 59 -4.77 -6.14 -8.53
N GLY A 60 -4.68 -6.12 -7.19
CA GLY A 60 -4.88 -7.30 -6.34
C GLY A 60 -3.73 -8.31 -6.38
N PHE A 61 -2.53 -7.91 -6.82
CA PHE A 61 -1.38 -8.82 -6.90
C PHE A 61 -1.02 -9.42 -5.54
N TRP A 62 -0.96 -8.62 -4.48
CA TRP A 62 -0.66 -9.12 -3.14
C TRP A 62 -1.87 -9.79 -2.52
N THR A 63 -3.08 -9.23 -2.75
CA THR A 63 -4.35 -9.79 -2.27
C THR A 63 -4.52 -11.25 -2.68
N GLN A 64 -4.23 -11.60 -3.94
CA GLN A 64 -4.34 -13.00 -4.43
C GLN A 64 -3.41 -13.97 -3.71
N LEU A 65 -2.29 -13.50 -3.13
CA LEU A 65 -1.34 -14.35 -2.42
C LEU A 65 -1.84 -14.68 -1.01
N PHE A 66 -2.27 -13.69 -0.24
CA PHE A 66 -2.67 -13.89 1.15
C PHE A 66 -4.19 -14.05 1.35
N GLY A 67 -5.00 -13.39 0.53
CA GLY A 67 -6.45 -13.33 0.68
C GLY A 67 -7.15 -14.69 0.78
N PRO A 68 -6.78 -15.72 -0.01
CA PRO A 68 -7.38 -17.04 0.10
C PRO A 68 -7.23 -17.71 1.48
N TYR A 69 -6.29 -17.23 2.30
CA TYR A 69 -6.01 -17.80 3.63
C TYR A 69 -6.62 -16.97 4.78
N THR A 70 -7.23 -15.83 4.48
CA THR A 70 -7.89 -14.99 5.48
C THR A 70 -9.30 -15.49 5.79
N LEU A 71 -9.88 -15.04 6.90
CA LEU A 71 -11.31 -15.26 7.16
C LEU A 71 -12.16 -14.45 6.18
N SER A 72 -11.79 -13.19 5.99
CA SER A 72 -12.32 -12.31 4.95
C SER A 72 -11.32 -11.22 4.62
N THR A 73 -11.36 -10.70 3.40
CA THR A 73 -10.55 -9.54 2.99
C THR A 73 -11.44 -8.53 2.29
N THR A 74 -11.38 -7.27 2.76
CA THR A 74 -11.88 -6.12 2.01
C THR A 74 -10.68 -5.37 1.43
N ALA A 75 -10.49 -5.51 0.11
CA ALA A 75 -9.40 -4.90 -0.64
C ALA A 75 -9.88 -3.59 -1.26
N THR A 76 -9.21 -2.47 -0.95
CA THR A 76 -9.64 -1.14 -1.38
C THR A 76 -8.60 -0.45 -2.24
N ASP A 77 -9.06 0.31 -3.24
CA ASP A 77 -8.24 1.26 -4.00
C ASP A 77 -9.12 2.44 -4.45
N PHE A 78 -8.48 3.53 -4.82
CA PHE A 78 -9.17 4.71 -5.33
C PHE A 78 -9.49 4.60 -6.83
N ASN A 79 -8.62 3.95 -7.61
CA ASN A 79 -8.68 3.89 -9.06
C ASN A 79 -9.53 2.72 -9.56
N GLU A 80 -10.60 3.01 -10.27
CA GLU A 80 -11.49 1.99 -10.83
C GLU A 80 -10.78 1.13 -11.89
N GLU A 81 -9.80 1.68 -12.61
CA GLU A 81 -9.03 0.98 -13.63
C GLU A 81 -8.25 -0.21 -13.06
N VAL A 82 -7.57 -0.01 -11.91
CA VAL A 82 -6.86 -1.10 -11.24
C VAL A 82 -7.84 -2.04 -10.52
N LEU A 83 -8.94 -1.52 -9.96
CA LEU A 83 -9.96 -2.34 -9.31
C LEU A 83 -10.68 -3.28 -10.28
N SER A 84 -10.88 -2.86 -11.53
CA SER A 84 -11.43 -3.74 -12.57
C SER A 84 -10.54 -4.97 -12.79
N ILE A 85 -9.21 -4.78 -12.79
CA ILE A 85 -8.24 -5.89 -12.88
C ILE A 85 -8.28 -6.75 -11.61
N ALA A 86 -8.32 -6.10 -10.43
CA ALA A 86 -8.38 -6.80 -9.15
C ALA A 86 -9.64 -7.68 -9.05
N ARG A 87 -10.81 -7.17 -9.43
CA ARG A 87 -12.06 -7.97 -9.43
C ARG A 87 -11.94 -9.19 -10.32
N GLY A 88 -11.45 -9.05 -11.57
CA GLY A 88 -11.23 -10.19 -12.46
C GLY A 88 -10.21 -11.21 -11.91
N ARG A 89 -9.17 -10.76 -11.20
CA ARG A 89 -8.16 -11.61 -10.57
C ARG A 89 -8.70 -12.40 -9.37
N LEU A 90 -9.58 -11.77 -8.60
CA LEU A 90 -10.02 -12.26 -7.29
C LEU A 90 -11.43 -12.87 -7.33
N ASP A 91 -12.09 -12.92 -8.50
CA ASP A 91 -13.47 -13.37 -8.72
C ASP A 91 -13.76 -14.80 -8.19
N SER A 92 -12.74 -15.66 -8.15
CA SER A 92 -12.88 -17.04 -7.68
C SER A 92 -12.83 -17.21 -6.14
N TYR A 93 -12.64 -16.12 -5.37
CA TYR A 93 -12.51 -16.17 -3.93
C TYR A 93 -13.71 -15.52 -3.22
N ASP A 94 -14.61 -16.34 -2.67
CA ASP A 94 -15.85 -15.88 -2.01
C ASP A 94 -15.59 -15.04 -0.74
N ASN A 95 -14.40 -15.16 -0.14
CA ASN A 95 -14.01 -14.43 1.07
C ASN A 95 -13.32 -13.09 0.77
N ILE A 96 -13.21 -12.65 -0.50
CA ILE A 96 -12.54 -11.41 -0.87
C ILE A 96 -13.54 -10.46 -1.53
N ARG A 97 -13.65 -9.24 -1.00
CA ARG A 97 -14.42 -8.12 -1.58
C ARG A 97 -13.47 -7.06 -2.07
N VAL A 98 -13.74 -6.52 -3.26
CA VAL A 98 -12.97 -5.45 -3.89
C VAL A 98 -13.85 -4.20 -3.96
N GLU A 99 -13.47 -3.15 -3.22
CA GLU A 99 -14.25 -1.93 -3.07
C GLU A 99 -13.46 -0.68 -3.44
N ARG A 100 -14.14 0.28 -4.06
CA ARG A 100 -13.55 1.58 -4.30
C ARG A 100 -13.64 2.44 -3.03
N SER A 101 -12.50 2.94 -2.55
CA SER A 101 -12.45 3.83 -1.39
C SER A 101 -11.22 4.73 -1.42
N ASP A 102 -11.31 5.91 -0.81
CA ASP A 102 -10.18 6.81 -0.60
C ASP A 102 -9.48 6.45 0.71
N ALA A 103 -8.17 6.18 0.66
CA ALA A 103 -7.34 5.83 1.82
C ALA A 103 -7.33 6.91 2.93
N TYR A 104 -7.75 8.13 2.64
CA TYR A 104 -7.80 9.22 3.61
C TYR A 104 -9.20 9.48 4.20
N SER A 105 -10.22 8.72 3.81
CA SER A 105 -11.56 8.83 4.39
C SER A 105 -12.13 7.48 4.81
N LEU A 106 -12.12 6.47 3.94
CA LEU A 106 -12.68 5.13 4.16
C LEU A 106 -14.15 5.15 4.61
N ASP A 107 -14.92 6.15 4.17
CA ASP A 107 -16.28 6.42 4.68
C ASP A 107 -17.27 5.27 4.40
N ASN A 108 -17.05 4.52 3.33
CA ASN A 108 -17.88 3.39 2.93
C ASN A 108 -17.39 2.03 3.46
N ILE A 109 -16.34 2.03 4.30
CA ILE A 109 -15.74 0.81 4.83
C ILE A 109 -16.16 0.62 6.28
N SER A 110 -16.53 -0.61 6.67
CA SER A 110 -16.83 -0.99 8.06
C SER A 110 -15.61 -0.79 8.98
N ASP A 111 -15.81 -0.96 10.27
CA ASP A 111 -14.82 -0.74 11.33
C ASP A 111 -14.62 -1.98 12.22
N ASP A 112 -14.69 -3.19 11.63
CA ASP A 112 -14.68 -4.46 12.37
C ASP A 112 -13.52 -5.39 11.98
N PHE A 113 -12.41 -4.84 11.45
CA PHE A 113 -11.26 -5.63 11.02
C PHE A 113 -10.31 -5.91 12.19
N ASP A 114 -9.80 -7.13 12.26
CA ASP A 114 -8.79 -7.56 13.23
C ASP A 114 -7.36 -7.59 12.66
N ALA A 115 -7.22 -7.24 11.39
CA ALA A 115 -5.94 -6.93 10.76
C ALA A 115 -6.08 -5.88 9.66
N GLY A 116 -5.03 -5.08 9.48
CA GLY A 116 -4.92 -4.11 8.41
C GLY A 116 -3.60 -4.24 7.66
N ILE A 117 -3.63 -4.04 6.34
CA ILE A 117 -2.44 -4.02 5.50
C ILE A 117 -2.45 -2.86 4.52
N ALA A 118 -1.31 -2.18 4.36
CA ALA A 118 -1.05 -1.24 3.28
C ALA A 118 0.28 -1.59 2.62
N ALA A 119 0.20 -2.29 1.48
CA ALA A 119 1.36 -2.73 0.73
C ALA A 119 1.66 -1.80 -0.44
N PHE A 120 2.89 -1.26 -0.49
CA PHE A 120 3.40 -0.35 -1.55
C PHE A 120 2.64 0.99 -1.65
N TRP A 121 2.02 1.40 -0.57
CA TRP A 121 1.30 2.66 -0.42
C TRP A 121 2.08 3.72 0.35
N TRP A 122 2.86 3.34 1.37
CA TRP A 122 3.58 4.27 2.25
C TRP A 122 4.43 5.29 1.49
N SER A 123 5.14 4.85 0.47
CA SER A 123 5.98 5.72 -0.35
C SER A 123 5.22 6.79 -1.14
N HIS A 124 3.91 6.65 -1.28
CA HIS A 124 3.03 7.61 -1.95
C HIS A 124 2.34 8.57 -0.99
N LEU A 125 2.60 8.46 0.32
CA LEU A 125 2.11 9.39 1.32
C LEU A 125 2.99 10.64 1.36
N GLU A 126 2.39 11.82 1.25
CA GLU A 126 3.05 13.06 1.63
C GLU A 126 3.40 12.99 3.13
N LYS A 127 4.63 13.39 3.51
CA LYS A 127 5.08 13.32 4.91
C LYS A 127 4.13 14.04 5.87
N SER A 128 3.52 15.15 5.42
CA SER A 128 2.52 15.92 6.19
C SER A 128 1.15 15.25 6.33
N LYS A 129 0.89 14.17 5.58
CA LYS A 129 -0.40 13.47 5.59
C LYS A 129 -0.34 12.07 6.22
N ILE A 130 0.86 11.63 6.65
CA ILE A 130 1.04 10.30 7.24
C ILE A 130 0.16 10.14 8.49
N GLU A 131 0.16 11.11 9.38
CA GLU A 131 -0.64 11.08 10.60
C GLU A 131 -2.14 10.91 10.29
N ARG A 132 -2.67 11.71 9.37
CA ARG A 132 -4.07 11.61 8.94
C ARG A 132 -4.39 10.23 8.36
N PHE A 133 -3.51 9.72 7.51
CA PHE A 133 -3.69 8.37 6.94
C PHE A 133 -3.74 7.31 8.05
N LEU A 134 -2.79 7.34 8.99
CA LEU A 134 -2.76 6.39 10.11
C LEU A 134 -4.03 6.46 10.96
N GLN A 135 -4.46 7.66 11.33
CA GLN A 135 -5.70 7.86 12.10
C GLN A 135 -6.93 7.30 11.37
N THR A 136 -7.07 7.58 10.07
CA THR A 136 -8.18 7.08 9.25
C THR A 136 -8.15 5.55 9.13
N PHE A 137 -6.97 4.98 8.86
CA PHE A 137 -6.81 3.54 8.69
C PHE A 137 -7.05 2.79 10.01
N HIS A 138 -6.43 3.25 11.10
CA HIS A 138 -6.55 2.62 12.42
C HIS A 138 -7.98 2.69 12.97
N ALA A 139 -8.74 3.73 12.65
CA ALA A 139 -10.14 3.85 13.06
C ALA A 139 -11.06 2.75 12.48
N LYS A 140 -10.60 2.01 11.46
CA LYS A 140 -11.32 0.86 10.88
C LYS A 140 -10.95 -0.48 11.54
N LEU A 141 -9.96 -0.48 12.42
CA LEU A 141 -9.42 -1.69 13.03
C LEU A 141 -9.89 -1.79 14.49
N LEU A 142 -10.10 -3.00 14.94
CA LEU A 142 -10.35 -3.29 16.33
C LEU A 142 -9.11 -3.02 17.20
N ALA A 143 -9.29 -2.85 18.50
CA ALA A 143 -8.18 -2.81 19.45
C ALA A 143 -7.33 -4.09 19.34
N ASP A 144 -6.03 -3.98 19.59
CA ASP A 144 -5.06 -5.07 19.48
C ASP A 144 -4.93 -5.70 18.09
N SER A 145 -5.45 -5.05 17.05
CA SER A 145 -5.33 -5.53 15.66
C SER A 145 -3.90 -5.54 15.17
N LEU A 146 -3.59 -6.52 14.33
CA LEU A 146 -2.32 -6.56 13.60
C LEU A 146 -2.33 -5.56 12.45
N VAL A 147 -1.32 -4.72 12.36
CA VAL A 147 -1.12 -3.82 11.21
C VAL A 147 0.17 -4.15 10.49
N ILE A 148 0.09 -4.27 9.17
CA ILE A 148 1.24 -4.55 8.30
C ILE A 148 1.41 -3.43 7.29
N MET A 149 2.64 -2.91 7.19
CA MET A 149 3.07 -1.97 6.16
C MET A 149 4.23 -2.60 5.39
N ALA A 150 4.20 -2.52 4.06
CA ALA A 150 5.31 -2.97 3.23
C ALA A 150 5.52 -1.98 2.08
N ASP A 151 6.77 -1.75 1.68
CA ASP A 151 7.07 -0.92 0.51
C ASP A 151 8.48 -1.19 -0.03
N ASN A 152 8.84 -0.47 -1.07
CA ASN A 152 10.15 -0.57 -1.71
C ASN A 152 11.25 0.04 -0.83
N ILE A 153 12.45 -0.54 -0.90
CA ILE A 153 13.72 0.10 -0.54
C ILE A 153 14.27 0.80 -1.79
N TYR A 154 14.89 1.96 -1.62
CA TYR A 154 15.65 2.56 -2.72
C TYR A 154 16.94 1.77 -2.95
N VAL A 155 17.07 1.18 -4.12
CA VAL A 155 18.27 0.46 -4.57
C VAL A 155 18.78 1.15 -5.83
N GLU A 156 19.97 1.75 -5.73
CA GLU A 156 20.60 2.43 -6.85
C GLU A 156 20.77 1.48 -8.05
N GLY A 157 20.51 1.98 -9.24
CA GLY A 157 20.54 1.17 -10.47
C GLY A 157 19.29 0.29 -10.71
N SER A 158 18.50 -0.05 -9.67
CA SER A 158 17.22 -0.77 -9.81
C SER A 158 16.00 0.13 -9.77
N ASN A 159 16.04 1.19 -8.99
CA ASN A 159 14.97 2.19 -8.91
C ASN A 159 15.18 3.33 -9.91
N THR A 160 14.08 3.96 -10.32
CA THR A 160 14.14 5.25 -11.02
C THR A 160 14.81 6.29 -10.12
N PRO A 161 15.79 7.07 -10.61
CA PRO A 161 16.40 8.14 -9.84
C PRO A 161 15.37 9.19 -9.37
N PHE A 162 15.71 9.92 -8.30
CA PHE A 162 14.92 11.06 -7.88
C PHE A 162 14.97 12.17 -8.92
N SER A 163 13.82 12.77 -9.24
CA SER A 163 13.74 13.97 -10.08
C SER A 163 13.95 15.24 -9.24
N ARG A 164 13.43 15.24 -8.02
CA ARG A 164 13.60 16.33 -7.04
C ARG A 164 13.23 15.91 -5.63
N ILE A 165 13.58 16.77 -4.69
CA ILE A 165 13.09 16.76 -3.29
C ILE A 165 12.47 18.12 -3.03
N ASP A 166 11.26 18.17 -2.43
CA ASP A 166 10.57 19.42 -2.11
C ASP A 166 11.02 19.99 -0.74
N GLY A 167 10.58 21.22 -0.43
CA GLY A 167 10.88 21.88 0.83
C GLY A 167 10.32 21.22 2.09
N LYS A 168 9.43 20.21 1.94
CA LYS A 168 8.91 19.37 3.03
C LYS A 168 9.64 18.03 3.13
N GLY A 169 10.66 17.81 2.31
CA GLY A 169 11.47 16.60 2.27
C GLY A 169 10.79 15.42 1.54
N ASN A 170 9.70 15.65 0.80
CA ASN A 170 9.14 14.62 -0.06
C ASN A 170 10.00 14.46 -1.32
N SER A 171 10.26 13.22 -1.70
CA SER A 171 10.99 12.88 -2.91
C SER A 171 10.06 12.49 -4.05
N TYR A 172 10.49 12.78 -5.28
CA TYR A 172 9.72 12.55 -6.49
C TYR A 172 10.54 11.78 -7.51
N GLN A 173 9.86 11.03 -8.39
CA GLN A 173 10.46 10.29 -9.49
C GLN A 173 9.71 10.57 -10.78
N LEU A 174 10.43 10.80 -11.89
CA LEU A 174 9.85 10.92 -13.21
C LEU A 174 9.66 9.52 -13.80
N ARG A 175 8.41 9.10 -13.96
CA ARG A 175 8.04 7.79 -14.50
C ARG A 175 7.52 7.93 -15.92
N LYS A 176 7.97 7.05 -16.81
CA LYS A 176 7.49 6.96 -18.20
C LYS A 176 6.70 5.68 -18.38
N LEU A 177 5.53 5.78 -19.01
CA LEU A 177 4.74 4.66 -19.49
C LEU A 177 5.30 4.16 -20.83
N LYS A 178 4.89 2.97 -21.25
CA LYS A 178 5.31 2.38 -22.53
C LYS A 178 4.90 3.21 -23.74
N ASP A 179 3.81 3.97 -23.65
CA ASP A 179 3.32 4.89 -24.67
C ASP A 179 4.06 6.22 -24.72
N GLY A 180 5.06 6.42 -23.83
CA GLY A 180 5.91 7.62 -23.78
C GLY A 180 5.40 8.74 -22.87
N ARG A 181 4.16 8.66 -22.34
CA ARG A 181 3.66 9.63 -21.34
C ARG A 181 4.54 9.61 -20.11
N ALA A 182 4.82 10.79 -19.55
CA ALA A 182 5.68 10.95 -18.38
C ALA A 182 4.91 11.61 -17.22
N TYR A 183 5.12 11.09 -16.02
CA TYR A 183 4.48 11.55 -14.79
C TYR A 183 5.52 11.75 -13.70
N GLU A 184 5.48 12.88 -13.04
CA GLU A 184 6.24 13.06 -11.81
C GLU A 184 5.39 12.58 -10.64
N ILE A 185 5.83 11.53 -9.97
CA ILE A 185 5.11 10.90 -8.87
C ILE A 185 5.85 11.05 -7.55
N LEU A 186 5.10 11.26 -6.48
CA LEU A 186 5.60 11.19 -5.12
C LEU A 186 6.09 9.78 -4.83
N LYS A 187 7.35 9.65 -4.37
CA LYS A 187 7.94 8.36 -4.00
C LYS A 187 8.95 8.56 -2.89
N ASN A 188 8.48 8.45 -1.66
CA ASN A 188 9.28 8.53 -0.45
C ASN A 188 9.86 7.14 -0.09
N PHE A 189 11.04 7.13 0.52
CA PHE A 189 11.68 5.90 1.00
C PHE A 189 12.11 6.14 2.46
N PRO A 190 11.27 5.77 3.43
CA PRO A 190 11.60 5.98 4.83
C PRO A 190 12.75 5.08 5.26
N SER A 191 13.60 5.57 6.12
CA SER A 191 14.47 4.73 6.92
C SER A 191 13.65 3.99 7.98
N GLU A 192 14.20 2.90 8.54
CA GLU A 192 13.61 2.17 9.65
C GLU A 192 13.29 3.10 10.85
N ASN A 193 14.23 3.96 11.21
CA ASN A 193 14.06 4.90 12.33
C ASN A 193 12.93 5.92 12.06
N GLU A 194 12.84 6.45 10.83
CA GLU A 194 11.74 7.36 10.45
C GLU A 194 10.40 6.65 10.52
N PHE A 195 10.29 5.42 10.01
CA PHE A 195 9.08 4.64 10.09
C PHE A 195 8.67 4.35 11.53
N ILE A 196 9.58 3.82 12.36
CA ILE A 196 9.31 3.50 13.76
C ILE A 196 8.85 4.75 14.53
N LYS A 197 9.50 5.90 14.30
CA LYS A 197 9.10 7.16 14.92
C LYS A 197 7.67 7.58 14.57
N GLN A 198 7.23 7.32 13.34
CA GLN A 198 5.86 7.63 12.90
C GLN A 198 4.82 6.70 13.54
N ILE A 199 5.17 5.42 13.75
CA ILE A 199 4.25 4.40 14.26
C ILE A 199 4.20 4.34 15.77
N ALA A 200 5.28 4.67 16.48
CA ALA A 200 5.37 4.55 17.94
C ALA A 200 4.21 5.18 18.74
N PRO A 201 3.55 6.27 18.30
CA PRO A 201 2.37 6.79 18.99
C PRO A 201 1.11 5.91 18.87
N TYR A 202 1.07 4.96 17.95
CA TYR A 202 -0.12 4.17 17.59
C TYR A 202 0.01 2.69 17.83
N GLY A 203 1.24 2.18 17.94
CA GLY A 203 1.46 0.74 17.95
C GLY A 203 2.55 0.29 18.91
N ILE A 204 2.38 -0.94 19.40
CA ILE A 204 3.34 -1.66 20.23
C ILE A 204 3.88 -2.88 19.49
N ASN A 205 4.94 -3.50 20.00
CA ASN A 205 5.57 -4.70 19.40
C ASN A 205 6.01 -4.48 17.94
N ILE A 206 6.50 -3.28 17.62
CA ILE A 206 6.90 -2.91 16.26
C ILE A 206 8.10 -3.77 15.82
N GLN A 207 7.93 -4.50 14.73
CA GLN A 207 8.98 -5.26 14.07
C GLN A 207 9.21 -4.70 12.67
N PHE A 208 10.47 -4.49 12.29
CA PHE A 208 10.85 -4.02 10.96
C PHE A 208 11.82 -5.01 10.32
N ARG A 209 11.52 -5.44 9.08
CA ARG A 209 12.33 -6.38 8.30
C ARG A 209 12.73 -5.75 6.98
N LYS A 210 13.99 -5.90 6.60
CA LYS A 210 14.50 -5.51 5.29
C LYS A 210 14.80 -6.76 4.45
N PHE A 211 14.34 -6.71 3.22
CA PHE A 211 14.77 -7.60 2.14
C PHE A 211 15.72 -6.84 1.21
N THR A 212 16.02 -7.36 0.04
CA THR A 212 16.90 -6.66 -0.92
C THR A 212 16.21 -5.46 -1.54
N TYR A 213 14.93 -5.60 -1.92
CA TYR A 213 14.16 -4.57 -2.67
C TYR A 213 12.97 -4.03 -1.90
N PHE A 214 12.57 -4.69 -0.82
CA PHE A 214 11.39 -4.34 -0.03
C PHE A 214 11.74 -4.22 1.45
N TRP A 215 10.91 -3.51 2.17
CA TRP A 215 10.81 -3.61 3.61
C TRP A 215 9.40 -4.00 4.00
N CYS A 216 9.26 -4.62 5.15
CA CYS A 216 7.98 -4.92 5.75
C CYS A 216 8.05 -4.63 7.25
N ALA A 217 7.02 -4.00 7.78
CA ALA A 217 6.88 -3.80 9.21
C ALA A 217 5.52 -4.29 9.68
N CYS A 218 5.47 -4.84 10.88
CA CYS A 218 4.22 -5.16 11.56
C CYS A 218 4.24 -4.64 12.99
N TYR A 219 3.06 -4.33 13.51
CA TYR A 219 2.85 -3.88 14.88
C TYR A 219 1.43 -4.22 15.34
N THR A 220 1.24 -4.23 16.65
CA THR A 220 -0.08 -4.33 17.28
C THR A 220 -0.62 -2.93 17.53
N LEU A 221 -1.84 -2.65 17.11
CA LEU A 221 -2.51 -1.36 17.36
C LEU A 221 -2.73 -1.21 18.88
N ALA A 222 -2.31 -0.05 19.43
CA ALA A 222 -2.39 0.23 20.88
C ALA A 222 -3.74 0.79 21.28
#